data_69331dfdf058c113fb099f2bfb1d39f1
#
_entry.id   69331dfdf058c113fb099f2bfb1d39f1
#
_cell.length_a   1.000
_cell.length_b   1.000
_cell.length_c   1.000
_cell.angle_alpha   90.00
_cell.angle_beta   90.00
_cell.angle_gamma   90.00
#
_symmetry.space_group_name_H-M   'P 1'
#
loop_
_entity.id
_entity.type
_entity.pdbx_description
1 polymer ?
#
loop_
_entity_poly.entity_id
_entity_poly.type
_entity_poly.pdbx_seq_one_letter_code
_entity_poly.pdbx_strand_id
1 'polypeptide(L)'
;MFRLNIIFILLFFLSTSYLVNAQDSKLDSIITTGIKQIYNIKFSQAETTFRGLIADYPENPAGRFFLAMIDWWKILLDLDSETYDEIFFQKLEDVIFHCDKILEEDPSNVDALFFKGGSIGFRGRLRAYRESWIKAADDGREALPIVERAANLDPKNVDVQLGFGIYNYYAAVIPDEYPILKPLMIFFPQGDKKKGIEQLTNTAMNGKYAKYESQYFLMTLYNNYENNPFKAYEYAELLTNEFPDNPTFQRWKGRIFVKMGDNLSAAKEFQNVLYKGGKNYPGYNNKRVTREAVYYIGLQYYNTNNMDSAKYYFSLCESISKEIDVDEESGFQINSVLYLGMIYDSMGQRIEAVKRYEALLEMREYGNSHTLARLYLDKPFKQ
;
A
#
# COMPACT_ATOMS: atom_id res chain seq x y z
N MET A 1 -26.65 41.96 -42.98
CA MET A 1 -26.61 42.00 -41.49
C MET A 1 -26.70 40.60 -40.84
N PHE A 2 -27.33 39.59 -41.41
CA PHE A 2 -27.49 38.23 -40.80
C PHE A 2 -26.19 37.38 -40.77
N ARG A 3 -25.24 37.59 -41.66
CA ARG A 3 -23.99 36.78 -41.69
C ARG A 3 -22.96 37.15 -40.61
N LEU A 4 -22.97 38.38 -40.13
CA LEU A 4 -22.02 38.83 -39.09
C LEU A 4 -22.37 38.32 -37.70
N ASN A 5 -23.65 38.15 -37.39
CA ASN A 5 -24.13 37.61 -36.08
C ASN A 5 -23.83 36.14 -35.92
N ILE A 6 -23.82 35.34 -36.99
CA ILE A 6 -23.52 33.88 -36.91
C ILE A 6 -22.02 33.65 -36.61
N ILE A 7 -21.13 34.47 -37.16
CA ILE A 7 -19.69 34.36 -36.91
C ILE A 7 -19.35 34.74 -35.45
N PHE A 8 -20.02 35.76 -34.89
CA PHE A 8 -19.84 36.14 -33.48
C PHE A 8 -20.34 35.09 -32.51
N ILE A 9 -21.46 34.43 -32.80
CA ILE A 9 -21.99 33.33 -31.98
C ILE A 9 -21.09 32.10 -32.06
N LEU A 10 -20.56 31.74 -33.24
CA LEU A 10 -19.61 30.64 -33.40
C LEU A 10 -18.28 30.91 -32.72
N LEU A 11 -17.74 32.15 -32.76
CA LEU A 11 -16.54 32.53 -32.06
C LEU A 11 -16.73 32.54 -30.53
N PHE A 12 -17.93 32.88 -30.02
CA PHE A 12 -18.25 32.85 -28.61
C PHE A 12 -18.34 31.40 -28.11
N PHE A 13 -18.97 30.47 -28.85
CA PHE A 13 -19.00 29.05 -28.51
C PHE A 13 -17.63 28.37 -28.60
N LEU A 14 -16.78 28.76 -29.56
CA LEU A 14 -15.41 28.25 -29.63
C LEU A 14 -14.56 28.78 -28.46
N SER A 15 -14.70 30.05 -28.07
CA SER A 15 -13.96 30.62 -26.94
C SER A 15 -14.38 30.01 -25.58
N THR A 16 -15.66 29.74 -25.38
CA THR A 16 -16.13 29.05 -24.15
C THR A 16 -15.63 27.61 -24.06
N SER A 17 -15.63 26.87 -25.18
CA SER A 17 -15.08 25.52 -25.23
C SER A 17 -13.57 25.47 -24.96
N TYR A 18 -12.80 26.42 -25.43
CA TYR A 18 -11.38 26.55 -25.14
C TYR A 18 -11.11 26.90 -23.67
N LEU A 19 -11.93 27.78 -23.08
CA LEU A 19 -11.80 28.17 -21.66
C LEU A 19 -12.13 27.00 -20.71
N VAL A 20 -13.18 26.25 -20.99
CA VAL A 20 -13.54 25.05 -20.20
C VAL A 20 -12.44 24.00 -20.29
N ASN A 21 -11.96 23.65 -21.48
CA ASN A 21 -10.87 22.69 -21.64
C ASN A 21 -9.55 23.15 -20.96
N ALA A 22 -9.26 24.45 -20.94
CA ALA A 22 -8.08 25.00 -20.27
C ALA A 22 -8.20 24.94 -18.74
N GLN A 23 -9.40 25.15 -18.20
CA GLN A 23 -9.67 25.06 -16.76
C GLN A 23 -9.57 23.63 -16.26
N ASP A 24 -10.16 22.67 -16.98
CA ASP A 24 -10.06 21.23 -16.65
C ASP A 24 -8.61 20.76 -16.71
N SER A 25 -7.84 21.16 -17.70
CA SER A 25 -6.41 20.84 -17.82
C SER A 25 -5.58 21.42 -16.67
N LYS A 26 -5.90 22.63 -16.18
CA LYS A 26 -5.22 23.24 -15.02
C LYS A 26 -5.56 22.48 -13.73
N LEU A 27 -6.84 22.18 -13.51
CA LEU A 27 -7.32 21.41 -12.37
C LEU A 27 -6.61 20.05 -12.29
N ASP A 28 -6.59 19.32 -13.40
CA ASP A 28 -5.92 18.02 -13.50
C ASP A 28 -4.42 18.09 -13.22
N SER A 29 -3.76 19.12 -13.71
CA SER A 29 -2.33 19.34 -13.47
C SER A 29 -2.04 19.56 -11.98
N ILE A 30 -2.88 20.32 -11.28
CA ILE A 30 -2.74 20.54 -9.83
C ILE A 30 -2.95 19.23 -9.08
N ILE A 31 -4.03 18.49 -9.40
CA ILE A 31 -4.35 17.22 -8.73
C ILE A 31 -3.21 16.21 -8.94
N THR A 32 -2.76 16.00 -10.18
CA THR A 32 -1.69 15.05 -10.48
C THR A 32 -0.36 15.44 -9.85
N THR A 33 -0.07 16.74 -9.74
CA THR A 33 1.10 17.25 -9.02
C THR A 33 1.02 16.88 -7.54
N GLY A 34 -0.11 17.15 -6.90
CA GLY A 34 -0.33 16.81 -5.49
C GLY A 34 -0.26 15.29 -5.24
N ILE A 35 -0.83 14.47 -6.13
CA ILE A 35 -0.73 13.01 -6.07
C ILE A 35 0.76 12.59 -6.10
N LYS A 36 1.55 13.10 -7.06
CA LYS A 36 2.98 12.80 -7.12
C LYS A 36 3.75 13.24 -5.88
N GLN A 37 3.34 14.34 -5.25
CA GLN A 37 3.92 14.79 -3.98
C GLN A 37 3.61 13.82 -2.83
N ILE A 38 2.37 13.29 -2.74
CA ILE A 38 2.02 12.25 -1.76
C ILE A 38 2.91 11.03 -1.94
N TYR A 39 2.97 10.47 -3.15
CA TYR A 39 3.76 9.27 -3.44
C TYR A 39 5.27 9.47 -3.29
N ASN A 40 5.77 10.71 -3.38
CA ASN A 40 7.16 11.07 -3.04
C ASN A 40 7.36 11.41 -1.56
N ILE A 41 6.36 11.14 -0.69
CA ILE A 41 6.42 11.41 0.76
C ILE A 41 6.65 12.91 1.09
N LYS A 42 6.31 13.80 0.16
CA LYS A 42 6.41 15.26 0.31
C LYS A 42 5.11 15.82 0.86
N PHE A 43 4.69 15.32 2.03
CA PHE A 43 3.35 15.57 2.60
C PHE A 43 3.03 17.04 2.81
N SER A 44 3.98 17.85 3.30
CA SER A 44 3.74 19.30 3.49
C SER A 44 3.52 20.02 2.16
N GLN A 45 4.20 19.61 1.08
CA GLN A 45 3.97 20.18 -0.25
C GLN A 45 2.61 19.75 -0.80
N ALA A 46 2.25 18.47 -0.64
CA ALA A 46 0.95 17.94 -1.05
C ALA A 46 -0.18 18.66 -0.30
N GLU A 47 -0.04 18.88 1.01
CA GLU A 47 -1.01 19.62 1.81
C GLU A 47 -1.21 21.05 1.31
N THR A 48 -0.12 21.77 1.03
CA THR A 48 -0.19 23.11 0.46
C THR A 48 -0.91 23.12 -0.90
N THR A 49 -0.57 22.14 -1.76
CA THR A 49 -1.19 22.00 -3.10
C THR A 49 -2.70 21.74 -2.98
N PHE A 50 -3.14 20.82 -2.12
CA PHE A 50 -4.56 20.49 -2.01
C PHE A 50 -5.37 21.52 -1.22
N ARG A 51 -4.78 22.23 -0.25
CA ARG A 51 -5.43 23.41 0.37
C ARG A 51 -5.63 24.54 -0.62
N GLY A 52 -4.66 24.79 -1.49
CA GLY A 52 -4.80 25.73 -2.62
C GLY A 52 -5.90 25.30 -3.57
N LEU A 53 -5.96 23.99 -3.89
CA LEU A 53 -7.01 23.44 -4.75
C LEU A 53 -8.41 23.67 -4.16
N ILE A 54 -8.60 23.44 -2.85
CA ILE A 54 -9.88 23.69 -2.16
C ILE A 54 -10.26 25.17 -2.21
N ALA A 55 -9.29 26.08 -2.08
CA ALA A 55 -9.55 27.50 -2.15
C ALA A 55 -9.95 27.97 -3.58
N ASP A 56 -9.28 27.45 -4.61
CA ASP A 56 -9.52 27.82 -6.01
C ASP A 56 -10.76 27.10 -6.60
N TYR A 57 -11.06 25.87 -6.13
CA TYR A 57 -12.14 25.01 -6.62
C TYR A 57 -12.93 24.39 -5.44
N PRO A 58 -13.67 25.18 -4.66
CA PRO A 58 -14.30 24.73 -3.40
C PRO A 58 -15.34 23.62 -3.62
N GLU A 59 -16.00 23.59 -4.78
CA GLU A 59 -17.01 22.57 -5.12
C GLU A 59 -16.40 21.24 -5.60
N ASN A 60 -15.11 21.22 -5.97
CA ASN A 60 -14.49 20.00 -6.43
C ASN A 60 -14.02 19.14 -5.23
N PRO A 61 -14.47 17.88 -5.09
CA PRO A 61 -14.15 17.06 -3.92
C PRO A 61 -12.69 16.54 -3.89
N ALA A 62 -11.97 16.61 -5.00
CA ALA A 62 -10.61 16.07 -5.11
C ALA A 62 -9.65 16.62 -4.06
N GLY A 63 -9.68 17.95 -3.81
CA GLY A 63 -8.79 18.57 -2.83
C GLY A 63 -8.96 17.99 -1.42
N ARG A 64 -10.22 17.81 -0.98
CA ARG A 64 -10.55 17.21 0.32
C ARG A 64 -10.14 15.74 0.37
N PHE A 65 -10.46 14.99 -0.67
CA PHE A 65 -10.10 13.58 -0.77
C PHE A 65 -8.59 13.36 -0.68
N PHE A 66 -7.80 14.10 -1.45
CA PHE A 66 -6.34 13.93 -1.42
C PHE A 66 -5.69 14.46 -0.15
N LEU A 67 -6.31 15.38 0.59
CA LEU A 67 -5.88 15.69 1.97
C LEU A 67 -6.06 14.49 2.91
N ALA A 68 -7.11 13.69 2.75
CA ALA A 68 -7.24 12.43 3.49
C ALA A 68 -6.18 11.42 3.03
N MET A 69 -5.87 11.34 1.73
CA MET A 69 -4.86 10.42 1.20
C MET A 69 -3.44 10.71 1.73
N ILE A 70 -3.14 11.94 2.15
CA ILE A 70 -1.88 12.24 2.87
C ILE A 70 -1.81 11.42 4.17
N ASP A 71 -2.90 11.37 4.95
CA ASP A 71 -2.91 10.61 6.21
C ASP A 71 -2.96 9.10 5.96
N TRP A 72 -3.65 8.66 4.91
CA TRP A 72 -3.54 7.28 4.43
C TRP A 72 -2.10 6.84 4.19
N TRP A 73 -1.30 7.66 3.51
CA TRP A 73 0.11 7.34 3.26
C TRP A 73 0.97 7.41 4.52
N LYS A 74 0.64 8.27 5.49
CA LYS A 74 1.29 8.23 6.82
C LYS A 74 0.98 6.94 7.56
N ILE A 75 -0.27 6.44 7.49
CA ILE A 75 -0.66 5.13 8.02
C ILE A 75 0.13 4.00 7.33
N LEU A 76 0.27 4.04 6.01
CA LEU A 76 1.03 3.01 5.27
C LEU A 76 2.53 2.99 5.60
N LEU A 77 3.10 4.09 6.06
CA LEU A 77 4.49 4.14 6.53
C LEU A 77 4.71 3.42 7.86
N ASP A 78 3.67 3.35 8.71
CA ASP A 78 3.69 2.65 9.99
C ASP A 78 2.28 2.09 10.29
N LEU A 79 1.96 0.94 9.66
CA LEU A 79 0.64 0.31 9.74
C LEU A 79 0.23 -0.13 11.15
N ASP A 80 1.19 -0.37 12.05
CA ASP A 80 0.90 -0.79 13.41
C ASP A 80 0.55 0.40 14.33
N SER A 81 0.81 1.64 13.87
CA SER A 81 0.42 2.85 14.57
C SER A 81 -0.99 3.30 14.17
N GLU A 82 -1.82 3.60 15.16
CA GLU A 82 -3.17 4.15 14.96
C GLU A 82 -3.21 5.69 15.03
N THR A 83 -2.04 6.34 15.10
CA THR A 83 -1.91 7.79 15.32
C THR A 83 -2.71 8.64 14.32
N TYR A 84 -2.83 8.18 13.09
CA TYR A 84 -3.51 8.92 12.02
C TYR A 84 -4.91 8.40 11.69
N ASP A 85 -5.39 7.33 12.35
CA ASP A 85 -6.65 6.67 12.01
C ASP A 85 -7.85 7.60 12.18
N GLU A 86 -7.98 8.22 13.35
CA GLU A 86 -9.12 9.09 13.66
C GLU A 86 -9.18 10.30 12.72
N ILE A 87 -8.06 10.99 12.51
CA ILE A 87 -8.02 12.14 11.60
C ILE A 87 -8.29 11.72 10.14
N PHE A 88 -7.85 10.53 9.75
CA PHE A 88 -8.16 9.98 8.44
C PHE A 88 -9.65 9.72 8.27
N PHE A 89 -10.30 9.05 9.24
CA PHE A 89 -11.74 8.83 9.23
C PHE A 89 -12.52 10.14 9.16
N GLN A 90 -12.17 11.12 9.99
CA GLN A 90 -12.84 12.43 9.99
C GLN A 90 -12.75 13.14 8.64
N LYS A 91 -11.56 13.10 7.98
CA LYS A 91 -11.40 13.68 6.65
C LYS A 91 -12.22 12.94 5.58
N LEU A 92 -12.32 11.62 5.65
CA LEU A 92 -13.17 10.87 4.74
C LEU A 92 -14.65 11.20 4.90
N GLU A 93 -15.13 11.36 6.15
CA GLU A 93 -16.50 11.80 6.43
C GLU A 93 -16.76 13.21 5.89
N ASP A 94 -15.79 14.15 5.99
CA ASP A 94 -15.89 15.47 5.38
C ASP A 94 -16.02 15.40 3.84
N VAL A 95 -15.27 14.51 3.19
CA VAL A 95 -15.41 14.28 1.74
C VAL A 95 -16.80 13.73 1.41
N ILE A 96 -17.26 12.71 2.14
CA ILE A 96 -18.57 12.08 1.91
C ILE A 96 -19.68 13.13 2.05
N PHE A 97 -19.67 13.89 3.14
CA PHE A 97 -20.64 14.96 3.39
C PHE A 97 -20.64 16.04 2.30
N HIS A 98 -19.45 16.44 1.83
CA HIS A 98 -19.32 17.40 0.75
C HIS A 98 -19.88 16.85 -0.58
N CYS A 99 -19.58 15.58 -0.89
CA CYS A 99 -20.12 14.92 -2.07
C CYS A 99 -21.64 14.77 -2.00
N ASP A 100 -22.21 14.50 -0.81
CA ASP A 100 -23.66 14.41 -0.62
C ASP A 100 -24.37 15.71 -0.99
N LYS A 101 -23.82 16.86 -0.57
CA LYS A 101 -24.36 18.18 -0.97
C LYS A 101 -24.34 18.39 -2.47
N ILE A 102 -23.24 18.02 -3.14
CA ILE A 102 -23.17 18.11 -4.61
C ILE A 102 -24.21 17.20 -5.26
N LEU A 103 -24.40 16.00 -4.73
CA LEU A 103 -25.33 15.01 -5.27
C LEU A 103 -26.82 15.34 -4.98
N GLU A 104 -27.11 16.17 -3.97
CA GLU A 104 -28.44 16.73 -3.73
C GLU A 104 -28.83 17.71 -4.85
N GLU A 105 -27.87 18.49 -5.36
CA GLU A 105 -28.08 19.46 -6.46
C GLU A 105 -27.99 18.81 -7.85
N ASP A 106 -26.95 17.98 -8.05
CA ASP A 106 -26.71 17.22 -9.29
C ASP A 106 -26.48 15.73 -8.97
N PRO A 107 -27.57 14.93 -8.93
CA PRO A 107 -27.46 13.49 -8.67
C PRO A 107 -26.61 12.72 -9.69
N SER A 108 -26.30 13.29 -10.85
CA SER A 108 -25.49 12.67 -11.90
C SER A 108 -24.02 13.11 -11.90
N ASN A 109 -23.59 13.87 -10.92
CA ASN A 109 -22.21 14.33 -10.80
C ASN A 109 -21.24 13.16 -10.60
N VAL A 110 -20.51 12.83 -11.65
CA VAL A 110 -19.61 11.65 -11.69
C VAL A 110 -18.44 11.80 -10.71
N ASP A 111 -17.87 13.01 -10.60
CA ASP A 111 -16.76 13.27 -9.69
C ASP A 111 -17.20 13.08 -8.23
N ALA A 112 -18.37 13.61 -7.85
CA ALA A 112 -18.90 13.45 -6.50
C ALA A 112 -19.18 11.97 -6.19
N LEU A 113 -19.76 11.20 -7.13
CA LEU A 113 -19.94 9.76 -6.96
C LEU A 113 -18.61 9.02 -6.84
N PHE A 114 -17.61 9.35 -7.65
CA PHE A 114 -16.29 8.73 -7.63
C PHE A 114 -15.58 8.96 -6.30
N PHE A 115 -15.48 10.21 -5.85
CA PHE A 115 -14.80 10.53 -4.61
C PHE A 115 -15.58 10.08 -3.37
N LYS A 116 -16.92 10.07 -3.38
CA LYS A 116 -17.74 9.49 -2.31
C LYS A 116 -17.49 8.00 -2.21
N GLY A 117 -17.64 7.26 -3.30
CA GLY A 117 -17.42 5.81 -3.33
C GLY A 117 -15.98 5.44 -2.94
N GLY A 118 -14.99 6.21 -3.42
CA GLY A 118 -13.60 6.06 -3.04
C GLY A 118 -13.34 6.29 -1.55
N SER A 119 -13.95 7.33 -0.96
CA SER A 119 -13.81 7.63 0.48
C SER A 119 -14.38 6.52 1.35
N ILE A 120 -15.57 6.00 1.02
CA ILE A 120 -16.17 4.86 1.73
C ILE A 120 -15.29 3.61 1.56
N GLY A 121 -14.77 3.36 0.35
CA GLY A 121 -13.86 2.25 0.07
C GLY A 121 -12.56 2.31 0.89
N PHE A 122 -11.93 3.48 1.01
CA PHE A 122 -10.74 3.66 1.84
C PHE A 122 -11.04 3.56 3.34
N ARG A 123 -12.23 4.04 3.80
CA ARG A 123 -12.72 3.83 5.16
C ARG A 123 -12.83 2.33 5.48
N GLY A 124 -13.44 1.56 4.60
CA GLY A 124 -13.54 0.10 4.70
C GLY A 124 -12.19 -0.59 4.69
N ARG A 125 -11.25 -0.12 3.87
CA ARG A 125 -9.89 -0.67 3.80
C ARG A 125 -9.13 -0.50 5.12
N LEU A 126 -9.18 0.68 5.75
CA LEU A 126 -8.55 0.88 7.05
C LEU A 126 -9.23 0.02 8.13
N ARG A 127 -10.58 -0.06 8.12
CA ARG A 127 -11.32 -0.95 9.03
C ARG A 127 -10.91 -2.42 8.89
N ALA A 128 -10.64 -2.88 7.66
CA ALA A 128 -10.13 -4.22 7.42
C ALA A 128 -8.69 -4.40 7.97
N TYR A 129 -7.79 -3.42 7.82
CA TYR A 129 -6.47 -3.45 8.45
C TYR A 129 -6.53 -3.46 9.98
N ARG A 130 -7.58 -2.87 10.59
CA ARG A 130 -7.84 -2.88 12.04
C ARG A 130 -8.76 -4.04 12.46
N GLU A 131 -8.87 -5.07 11.63
CA GLU A 131 -9.66 -6.30 11.87
C GLU A 131 -11.16 -6.07 12.18
N SER A 132 -11.65 -4.87 11.87
CA SER A 132 -13.07 -4.50 12.01
C SER A 132 -13.89 -5.00 10.81
N TRP A 133 -13.88 -6.30 10.57
CA TRP A 133 -14.39 -6.97 9.36
C TRP A 133 -15.85 -6.66 9.03
N ILE A 134 -16.73 -6.59 10.06
CA ILE A 134 -18.16 -6.28 9.84
C ILE A 134 -18.32 -4.85 9.32
N LYS A 135 -17.65 -3.89 9.93
CA LYS A 135 -17.70 -2.49 9.49
C LYS A 135 -17.07 -2.31 8.11
N ALA A 136 -16.00 -3.04 7.81
CA ALA A 136 -15.38 -3.04 6.49
C ALA A 136 -16.30 -3.59 5.41
N ALA A 137 -17.06 -4.67 5.72
CA ALA A 137 -18.06 -5.24 4.83
C ALA A 137 -19.23 -4.27 4.59
N ASP A 138 -19.72 -3.58 5.63
CA ASP A 138 -20.77 -2.57 5.51
C ASP A 138 -20.33 -1.42 4.58
N ASP A 139 -19.09 -0.93 4.71
CA ASP A 139 -18.53 0.08 3.81
C ASP A 139 -18.46 -0.43 2.36
N GLY A 140 -18.02 -1.67 2.15
CA GLY A 140 -18.00 -2.27 0.81
C GLY A 140 -19.39 -2.34 0.16
N ARG A 141 -20.41 -2.70 0.96
CA ARG A 141 -21.81 -2.74 0.52
C ARG A 141 -22.37 -1.35 0.19
N GLU A 142 -21.97 -0.33 0.96
CA GLU A 142 -22.35 1.07 0.71
C GLU A 142 -21.64 1.64 -0.53
N ALA A 143 -20.33 1.40 -0.69
CA ALA A 143 -19.53 1.95 -1.77
C ALA A 143 -19.90 1.40 -3.15
N LEU A 144 -20.19 0.09 -3.25
CA LEU A 144 -20.35 -0.60 -4.53
C LEU A 144 -21.40 0.02 -5.45
N PRO A 145 -22.68 0.27 -5.01
CA PRO A 145 -23.70 0.87 -5.86
C PRO A 145 -23.36 2.31 -6.28
N ILE A 146 -22.60 3.05 -5.46
CA ILE A 146 -22.16 4.43 -5.78
C ILE A 146 -21.16 4.38 -6.92
N VAL A 147 -20.16 3.49 -6.83
CA VAL A 147 -19.14 3.30 -7.87
C VAL A 147 -19.78 2.77 -9.17
N GLU A 148 -20.73 1.83 -9.07
CA GLU A 148 -21.50 1.35 -10.23
C GLU A 148 -22.26 2.48 -10.94
N ARG A 149 -22.87 3.36 -10.18
CA ARG A 149 -23.56 4.53 -10.74
C ARG A 149 -22.58 5.47 -11.46
N ALA A 150 -21.41 5.76 -10.88
CA ALA A 150 -20.37 6.56 -11.52
C ALA A 150 -19.93 5.94 -12.86
N ALA A 151 -19.67 4.62 -12.88
CA ALA A 151 -19.26 3.91 -14.10
C ALA A 151 -20.33 3.90 -15.19
N ASN A 152 -21.60 3.81 -14.81
CA ASN A 152 -22.71 3.84 -15.78
C ASN A 152 -22.91 5.23 -16.39
N LEU A 153 -22.63 6.30 -15.63
CA LEU A 153 -22.72 7.68 -16.10
C LEU A 153 -21.53 8.07 -16.98
N ASP A 154 -20.32 7.63 -16.64
CA ASP A 154 -19.12 7.84 -17.45
C ASP A 154 -18.33 6.52 -17.66
N PRO A 155 -18.74 5.70 -18.63
CA PRO A 155 -18.06 4.44 -18.93
C PRO A 155 -16.61 4.59 -19.43
N LYS A 156 -16.21 5.81 -19.82
CA LYS A 156 -14.84 6.11 -20.27
C LYS A 156 -13.90 6.46 -19.12
N ASN A 157 -14.42 6.73 -17.94
CA ASN A 157 -13.62 7.04 -16.77
C ASN A 157 -12.91 5.79 -16.24
N VAL A 158 -11.65 5.66 -16.61
CA VAL A 158 -10.81 4.50 -16.27
C VAL A 158 -10.54 4.43 -14.76
N ASP A 159 -10.49 5.57 -14.07
CA ASP A 159 -10.19 5.60 -12.62
C ASP A 159 -11.28 4.90 -11.79
N VAL A 160 -12.53 4.95 -12.22
CA VAL A 160 -13.64 4.23 -11.57
C VAL A 160 -13.42 2.72 -11.56
N GLN A 161 -12.69 2.17 -12.54
CA GLN A 161 -12.38 0.75 -12.61
C GLN A 161 -11.49 0.27 -11.48
N LEU A 162 -10.78 1.16 -10.75
CA LEU A 162 -10.02 0.77 -9.55
C LEU A 162 -10.92 0.10 -8.52
N GLY A 163 -12.06 0.72 -8.17
CA GLY A 163 -13.00 0.19 -7.18
C GLY A 163 -13.56 -1.18 -7.59
N PHE A 164 -13.95 -1.32 -8.85
CA PHE A 164 -14.44 -2.60 -9.39
C PHE A 164 -13.35 -3.66 -9.44
N GLY A 165 -12.15 -3.29 -9.83
CA GLY A 165 -11.02 -4.20 -9.90
C GLY A 165 -10.68 -4.77 -8.53
N ILE A 166 -10.64 -3.91 -7.51
CA ILE A 166 -10.44 -4.31 -6.11
C ILE A 166 -11.57 -5.24 -5.66
N TYR A 167 -12.83 -4.83 -5.88
CA TYR A 167 -13.99 -5.62 -5.50
C TYR A 167 -13.99 -7.00 -6.18
N ASN A 168 -13.92 -7.05 -7.51
CA ASN A 168 -13.97 -8.30 -8.27
C ASN A 168 -12.86 -9.26 -7.86
N TYR A 169 -11.67 -8.74 -7.61
CA TYR A 169 -10.54 -9.56 -7.19
C TYR A 169 -10.74 -10.13 -5.78
N TYR A 170 -10.94 -9.27 -4.78
CA TYR A 170 -10.99 -9.69 -3.39
C TYR A 170 -12.27 -10.45 -3.04
N ALA A 171 -13.42 -10.13 -3.65
CA ALA A 171 -14.64 -10.90 -3.44
C ALA A 171 -14.53 -12.34 -3.97
N ALA A 172 -13.64 -12.59 -4.94
CA ALA A 172 -13.32 -13.94 -5.41
C ALA A 172 -12.27 -14.66 -4.54
N VAL A 173 -11.28 -13.94 -3.97
CA VAL A 173 -10.10 -14.54 -3.32
C VAL A 173 -10.29 -14.66 -1.80
N ILE A 174 -10.86 -13.65 -1.14
CA ILE A 174 -10.99 -13.60 0.33
C ILE A 174 -11.71 -14.82 0.92
N PRO A 175 -12.83 -15.36 0.35
CA PRO A 175 -13.50 -16.51 0.93
C PRO A 175 -12.65 -17.78 1.00
N ASP A 176 -11.70 -17.93 0.11
CA ASP A 176 -10.82 -19.09 0.07
C ASP A 176 -9.59 -18.91 0.99
N GLU A 177 -9.03 -17.72 1.04
CA GLU A 177 -7.89 -17.38 1.92
C GLU A 177 -8.31 -17.26 3.39
N TYR A 178 -9.52 -16.75 3.65
CA TYR A 178 -10.08 -16.52 4.99
C TYR A 178 -11.46 -17.17 5.14
N PRO A 179 -11.55 -18.49 5.35
CA PRO A 179 -12.84 -19.21 5.40
C PRO A 179 -13.82 -18.67 6.45
N ILE A 180 -13.32 -18.06 7.53
CA ILE A 180 -14.13 -17.43 8.58
C ILE A 180 -14.99 -16.27 8.06
N LEU A 181 -14.59 -15.63 6.93
CA LEU A 181 -15.31 -14.53 6.30
C LEU A 181 -16.38 -14.99 5.29
N LYS A 182 -16.44 -16.29 4.94
CA LYS A 182 -17.44 -16.83 4.00
C LYS A 182 -18.89 -16.41 4.30
N PRO A 183 -19.35 -16.44 5.59
CA PRO A 183 -20.71 -16.03 5.90
C PRO A 183 -21.03 -14.56 5.55
N LEU A 184 -20.05 -13.66 5.66
CA LEU A 184 -20.21 -12.25 5.30
C LEU A 184 -20.32 -12.07 3.78
N MET A 185 -19.67 -12.91 2.99
CA MET A 185 -19.64 -12.80 1.54
C MET A 185 -20.95 -13.21 0.86
N ILE A 186 -21.88 -13.85 1.57
CA ILE A 186 -23.23 -14.21 1.04
C ILE A 186 -24.03 -12.95 0.64
N PHE A 187 -23.76 -11.82 1.28
CA PHE A 187 -24.43 -10.55 1.03
C PHE A 187 -23.82 -9.74 -0.12
N PHE A 188 -22.78 -10.25 -0.76
CA PHE A 188 -22.07 -9.58 -1.84
C PHE A 188 -22.26 -10.33 -3.17
N PRO A 189 -22.35 -9.63 -4.31
CA PRO A 189 -22.23 -10.28 -5.61
C PRO A 189 -20.92 -11.06 -5.71
N GLN A 190 -20.96 -12.18 -6.44
CA GLN A 190 -19.75 -12.99 -6.64
C GLN A 190 -18.69 -12.18 -7.41
N GLY A 191 -17.46 -12.20 -6.90
CA GLY A 191 -16.32 -11.58 -7.57
C GLY A 191 -15.85 -12.39 -8.78
N ASP A 192 -15.13 -11.71 -9.68
CA ASP A 192 -14.46 -12.32 -10.83
C ASP A 192 -12.98 -11.89 -10.79
N LYS A 193 -12.14 -12.82 -10.35
CA LYS A 193 -10.69 -12.61 -10.21
C LYS A 193 -10.03 -12.11 -11.49
N LYS A 194 -10.37 -12.72 -12.64
CA LYS A 194 -9.76 -12.36 -13.93
C LYS A 194 -10.18 -10.95 -14.34
N LYS A 195 -11.48 -10.67 -14.27
CA LYS A 195 -12.03 -9.33 -14.54
C LYS A 195 -11.42 -8.28 -13.62
N GLY A 196 -11.25 -8.60 -12.33
CA GLY A 196 -10.62 -7.72 -11.35
C GLY A 196 -9.18 -7.34 -11.75
N ILE A 197 -8.35 -8.33 -12.14
CA ILE A 197 -6.99 -8.09 -12.63
C ILE A 197 -7.00 -7.26 -13.93
N GLU A 198 -7.90 -7.53 -14.87
CA GLU A 198 -8.02 -6.77 -16.12
C GLU A 198 -8.37 -5.29 -15.85
N GLN A 199 -9.33 -5.04 -14.97
CA GLN A 199 -9.73 -3.68 -14.56
C GLN A 199 -8.59 -2.93 -13.86
N LEU A 200 -7.92 -3.57 -12.91
CA LEU A 200 -6.75 -3.00 -12.25
C LEU A 200 -5.62 -2.72 -13.25
N THR A 201 -5.36 -3.64 -14.18
CA THR A 201 -4.33 -3.46 -15.21
C THR A 201 -4.66 -2.27 -16.11
N ASN A 202 -5.90 -2.13 -16.54
CA ASN A 202 -6.34 -0.99 -17.34
C ASN A 202 -6.16 0.34 -16.57
N THR A 203 -6.54 0.38 -15.31
CA THR A 203 -6.35 1.58 -14.47
C THR A 203 -4.87 1.88 -14.22
N ALA A 204 -4.04 0.87 -14.00
CA ALA A 204 -2.59 1.02 -13.82
C ALA A 204 -1.88 1.63 -15.05
N MET A 205 -2.41 1.39 -16.24
CA MET A 205 -1.85 1.90 -17.50
C MET A 205 -2.46 3.26 -17.91
N ASN A 206 -3.77 3.41 -17.78
CA ASN A 206 -4.55 4.47 -18.41
C ASN A 206 -5.25 5.39 -17.40
N GLY A 207 -5.26 5.05 -16.11
CA GLY A 207 -5.85 5.88 -15.05
C GLY A 207 -5.14 7.21 -14.90
N LYS A 208 -5.88 8.23 -14.52
CA LYS A 208 -5.40 9.60 -14.31
C LYS A 208 -5.04 9.83 -12.85
N TYR A 209 -5.95 9.56 -11.95
CA TYR A 209 -5.80 9.75 -10.50
C TYR A 209 -5.51 8.45 -9.75
N ALA A 210 -6.05 7.34 -10.22
CA ALA A 210 -5.96 6.02 -9.58
C ALA A 210 -4.81 5.15 -10.11
N LYS A 211 -4.03 5.63 -11.10
CA LYS A 211 -2.94 4.89 -11.75
C LYS A 211 -1.98 4.24 -10.75
N TYR A 212 -1.39 5.04 -9.87
CA TYR A 212 -0.36 4.56 -8.95
C TYR A 212 -0.93 3.66 -7.85
N GLU A 213 -2.14 3.94 -7.39
CA GLU A 213 -2.84 3.06 -6.44
C GLU A 213 -3.12 1.70 -7.07
N SER A 214 -3.53 1.66 -8.35
CA SER A 214 -3.74 0.42 -9.08
C SER A 214 -2.45 -0.36 -9.28
N GLN A 215 -1.34 0.30 -9.60
CA GLN A 215 -0.01 -0.32 -9.67
C GLN A 215 0.40 -0.92 -8.32
N TYR A 216 0.15 -0.22 -7.22
CA TYR A 216 0.44 -0.71 -5.87
C TYR A 216 -0.42 -1.94 -5.53
N PHE A 217 -1.72 -1.92 -5.87
CA PHE A 217 -2.58 -3.09 -5.70
C PHE A 217 -2.09 -4.29 -6.51
N LEU A 218 -1.77 -4.11 -7.78
CA LEU A 218 -1.24 -5.18 -8.64
C LEU A 218 0.08 -5.75 -8.12
N MET A 219 0.99 -4.90 -7.67
CA MET A 219 2.23 -5.33 -7.03
C MET A 219 1.95 -6.25 -5.83
N THR A 220 1.06 -5.82 -4.93
CA THR A 220 0.78 -6.56 -3.70
C THR A 220 -0.01 -7.84 -3.95
N LEU A 221 -1.01 -7.81 -4.84
CA LEU A 221 -1.79 -9.00 -5.15
C LEU A 221 -0.96 -10.08 -5.86
N TYR A 222 -0.11 -9.70 -6.83
CA TYR A 222 0.77 -10.66 -7.50
C TYR A 222 1.80 -11.26 -6.55
N ASN A 223 2.29 -10.47 -5.59
CA ASN A 223 3.21 -10.99 -4.59
C ASN A 223 2.52 -11.90 -3.58
N ASN A 224 1.37 -11.51 -3.03
CA ASN A 224 0.79 -12.16 -1.85
C ASN A 224 -0.18 -13.28 -2.20
N TYR A 225 -1.00 -13.12 -3.25
CA TYR A 225 -2.10 -14.03 -3.58
C TYR A 225 -1.85 -14.83 -4.86
N GLU A 226 -1.30 -14.22 -5.91
CA GLU A 226 -1.06 -14.90 -7.20
C GLU A 226 0.24 -15.69 -7.23
N ASN A 227 1.07 -15.57 -6.19
CA ASN A 227 2.39 -16.18 -6.11
C ASN A 227 3.23 -15.98 -7.39
N ASN A 228 3.11 -14.79 -7.99
CA ASN A 228 3.83 -14.41 -9.20
C ASN A 228 4.76 -13.21 -8.93
N PRO A 229 5.94 -13.45 -8.32
CA PRO A 229 6.86 -12.37 -7.97
C PRO A 229 7.42 -11.64 -9.19
N PHE A 230 7.45 -12.25 -10.37
CA PHE A 230 7.90 -11.59 -11.60
C PHE A 230 6.92 -10.48 -12.02
N LYS A 231 5.61 -10.78 -11.98
CA LYS A 231 4.59 -9.75 -12.24
C LYS A 231 4.57 -8.68 -11.15
N ALA A 232 4.76 -9.06 -9.89
CA ALA A 232 4.89 -8.11 -8.79
C ALA A 232 6.09 -7.17 -9.02
N TYR A 233 7.22 -7.70 -9.50
CA TYR A 233 8.43 -6.94 -9.79
C TYR A 233 8.20 -5.88 -10.90
N GLU A 234 7.47 -6.21 -11.97
CA GLU A 234 7.14 -5.25 -13.03
C GLU A 234 6.51 -3.97 -12.45
N TYR A 235 5.53 -4.11 -11.55
CA TYR A 235 4.87 -2.97 -10.90
C TYR A 235 5.74 -2.31 -9.82
N ALA A 236 6.53 -3.08 -9.08
CA ALA A 236 7.48 -2.53 -8.13
C ALA A 236 8.53 -1.65 -8.82
N GLU A 237 9.01 -2.06 -9.98
CA GLU A 237 9.97 -1.31 -10.78
C GLU A 237 9.36 -0.01 -11.32
N LEU A 238 8.13 -0.04 -11.88
CA LEU A 238 7.42 1.16 -12.30
C LEU A 238 7.29 2.18 -11.15
N LEU A 239 6.85 1.71 -9.96
CA LEU A 239 6.65 2.55 -8.80
C LEU A 239 7.97 3.10 -8.23
N THR A 240 9.02 2.29 -8.15
CA THR A 240 10.32 2.74 -7.63
C THR A 240 11.06 3.66 -8.60
N ASN A 241 10.85 3.54 -9.91
CA ASN A 241 11.40 4.45 -10.90
C ASN A 241 10.72 5.81 -10.88
N GLU A 242 9.39 5.87 -10.72
CA GLU A 242 8.63 7.12 -10.62
C GLU A 242 8.81 7.77 -9.23
N PHE A 243 8.92 6.97 -8.16
CA PHE A 243 8.98 7.42 -6.77
C PHE A 243 10.16 6.80 -6.03
N PRO A 244 11.40 7.16 -6.39
CA PRO A 244 12.61 6.51 -5.87
C PRO A 244 12.83 6.73 -4.36
N ASP A 245 12.19 7.74 -3.78
CA ASP A 245 12.30 8.07 -2.36
C ASP A 245 11.10 7.58 -1.51
N ASN A 246 10.27 6.71 -2.07
CA ASN A 246 9.19 6.09 -1.32
C ASN A 246 9.68 4.79 -0.63
N PRO A 247 9.76 4.78 0.72
CA PRO A 247 10.26 3.61 1.46
C PRO A 247 9.37 2.38 1.31
N THR A 248 8.06 2.57 1.16
CA THR A 248 7.11 1.46 1.00
C THR A 248 7.40 0.70 -0.30
N PHE A 249 7.55 1.41 -1.42
CA PHE A 249 7.84 0.76 -2.71
C PHE A 249 9.21 0.09 -2.74
N GLN A 250 10.22 0.75 -2.18
CA GLN A 250 11.56 0.20 -2.12
C GLN A 250 11.61 -1.08 -1.27
N ARG A 251 10.94 -1.09 -0.11
CA ARG A 251 10.83 -2.29 0.73
C ARG A 251 10.09 -3.43 0.03
N TRP A 252 8.98 -3.14 -0.67
CA TRP A 252 8.28 -4.13 -1.47
C TRP A 252 9.16 -4.72 -2.56
N LYS A 253 9.92 -3.90 -3.27
CA LYS A 253 10.88 -4.38 -4.28
C LYS A 253 11.92 -5.33 -3.65
N GLY A 254 12.45 -4.98 -2.49
CA GLY A 254 13.34 -5.85 -1.72
C GLY A 254 12.71 -7.19 -1.33
N ARG A 255 11.48 -7.19 -0.81
CA ARG A 255 10.71 -8.41 -0.47
C ARG A 255 10.43 -9.29 -1.68
N ILE A 256 10.11 -8.67 -2.81
CA ILE A 256 9.86 -9.37 -4.07
C ILE A 256 11.14 -10.08 -4.54
N PHE A 257 12.31 -9.44 -4.46
CA PHE A 257 13.59 -10.09 -4.75
C PHE A 257 13.85 -11.30 -3.84
N VAL A 258 13.54 -11.18 -2.53
CA VAL A 258 13.64 -12.33 -1.60
C VAL A 258 12.74 -13.48 -2.09
N LYS A 259 11.51 -13.18 -2.48
CA LYS A 259 10.56 -14.21 -2.98
C LYS A 259 11.00 -14.83 -4.31
N MET A 260 11.74 -14.09 -5.12
CA MET A 260 12.38 -14.59 -6.36
C MET A 260 13.64 -15.43 -6.09
N GLY A 261 14.15 -15.47 -4.85
CA GLY A 261 15.41 -16.09 -4.49
C GLY A 261 16.65 -15.23 -4.77
N ASP A 262 16.46 -13.99 -5.26
CA ASP A 262 17.56 -13.05 -5.52
C ASP A 262 17.91 -12.26 -4.24
N ASN A 263 18.56 -12.96 -3.31
CA ASN A 263 18.95 -12.36 -2.04
C ASN A 263 19.99 -11.24 -2.19
N LEU A 264 20.79 -11.26 -3.27
CA LEU A 264 21.79 -10.22 -3.52
C LEU A 264 21.11 -8.88 -3.88
N SER A 265 20.15 -8.90 -4.83
CA SER A 265 19.38 -7.71 -5.17
C SER A 265 18.51 -7.24 -4.02
N ALA A 266 17.91 -8.16 -3.25
CA ALA A 266 17.18 -7.82 -2.03
C ALA A 266 18.07 -7.06 -1.04
N ALA A 267 19.27 -7.58 -0.74
CA ALA A 267 20.20 -6.93 0.19
C ALA A 267 20.62 -5.53 -0.29
N LYS A 268 20.82 -5.33 -1.59
CA LYS A 268 21.14 -4.00 -2.15
C LYS A 268 20.00 -3.00 -1.92
N GLU A 269 18.74 -3.41 -2.14
CA GLU A 269 17.59 -2.54 -1.85
C GLU A 269 17.52 -2.20 -0.36
N PHE A 270 17.69 -3.18 0.53
CA PHE A 270 17.65 -2.94 1.97
C PHE A 270 18.87 -2.16 2.50
N GLN A 271 20.05 -2.30 1.90
CA GLN A 271 21.21 -1.42 2.18
C GLN A 271 20.91 0.03 1.81
N ASN A 272 20.23 0.26 0.67
CA ASN A 272 19.81 1.61 0.28
C ASN A 272 18.73 2.16 1.25
N VAL A 273 17.82 1.31 1.76
CA VAL A 273 16.88 1.68 2.82
C VAL A 273 17.62 2.18 4.07
N LEU A 274 18.64 1.44 4.55
CA LEU A 274 19.45 1.88 5.71
C LEU A 274 20.23 3.16 5.41
N TYR A 275 20.81 3.29 4.22
CA TYR A 275 21.52 4.51 3.80
C TYR A 275 20.61 5.74 3.85
N LYS A 276 19.40 5.65 3.27
CA LYS A 276 18.42 6.74 3.28
C LYS A 276 17.91 7.02 4.69
N GLY A 277 17.73 6.00 5.53
CA GLY A 277 17.39 6.16 6.94
C GLY A 277 18.46 6.94 7.70
N GLY A 278 19.75 6.60 7.52
CA GLY A 278 20.88 7.33 8.08
C GLY A 278 21.03 8.76 7.57
N LYS A 279 20.44 9.09 6.42
CA LYS A 279 20.35 10.45 5.88
C LYS A 279 19.04 11.17 6.25
N ASN A 280 18.23 10.59 7.12
CA ASN A 280 16.93 11.12 7.56
C ASN A 280 15.94 11.39 6.42
N TYR A 281 15.94 10.58 5.37
CA TYR A 281 14.89 10.62 4.36
C TYR A 281 13.54 10.28 5.02
N PRO A 282 12.45 11.01 4.70
CA PRO A 282 11.15 10.79 5.31
C PRO A 282 10.66 9.34 5.14
N GLY A 283 10.21 8.73 6.25
CA GLY A 283 9.69 7.36 6.28
C GLY A 283 10.75 6.25 6.30
N TYR A 284 12.05 6.56 6.17
CA TYR A 284 13.14 5.57 6.20
C TYR A 284 13.77 5.37 7.59
N ASN A 285 13.63 6.32 8.52
CA ASN A 285 14.27 6.31 9.84
C ASN A 285 13.40 5.67 10.95
N ASN A 286 12.42 4.86 10.58
CA ASN A 286 11.57 4.13 11.50
C ASN A 286 12.27 2.83 11.93
N LYS A 287 12.18 2.46 13.22
CA LYS A 287 12.77 1.23 13.77
C LYS A 287 12.28 -0.04 13.07
N ARG A 288 10.99 -0.12 12.68
CA ARG A 288 10.42 -1.25 11.94
C ARG A 288 11.04 -1.39 10.56
N VAL A 289 11.24 -0.27 9.86
CA VAL A 289 11.94 -0.22 8.56
C VAL A 289 13.39 -0.68 8.70
N THR A 290 14.08 -0.19 9.72
CA THR A 290 15.46 -0.57 10.02
C THR A 290 15.57 -2.06 10.37
N ARG A 291 14.66 -2.59 11.22
CA ARG A 291 14.61 -4.00 11.58
C ARG A 291 14.48 -4.91 10.36
N GLU A 292 13.53 -4.60 9.48
CA GLU A 292 13.33 -5.35 8.25
C GLU A 292 14.58 -5.35 7.36
N ALA A 293 15.19 -4.18 7.20
CA ALA A 293 16.37 -4.03 6.36
C ALA A 293 17.56 -4.83 6.89
N VAL A 294 17.84 -4.74 8.18
CA VAL A 294 18.95 -5.50 8.79
C VAL A 294 18.71 -7.01 8.74
N TYR A 295 17.46 -7.46 8.89
CA TYR A 295 17.10 -8.87 8.76
C TYR A 295 17.45 -9.43 7.37
N TYR A 296 17.01 -8.79 6.30
CA TYR A 296 17.26 -9.29 4.93
C TYR A 296 18.72 -9.15 4.50
N ILE A 297 19.43 -8.15 5.01
CA ILE A 297 20.88 -8.04 4.81
C ILE A 297 21.59 -9.20 5.55
N GLY A 298 21.16 -9.51 6.79
CA GLY A 298 21.65 -10.65 7.55
C GLY A 298 21.44 -11.97 6.81
N LEU A 299 20.26 -12.15 6.22
CA LEU A 299 19.92 -13.34 5.42
C LEU A 299 20.85 -13.49 4.20
N GLN A 300 21.19 -12.42 3.51
CA GLN A 300 22.15 -12.47 2.40
C GLN A 300 23.53 -12.90 2.86
N TYR A 301 24.03 -12.35 3.96
CA TYR A 301 25.34 -12.75 4.51
C TYR A 301 25.34 -14.20 4.96
N TYR A 302 24.25 -14.66 5.58
CA TYR A 302 24.07 -16.06 5.95
C TYR A 302 24.12 -16.98 4.73
N ASN A 303 23.39 -16.67 3.67
CA ASN A 303 23.34 -17.45 2.43
C ASN A 303 24.68 -17.47 1.66
N THR A 304 25.54 -16.48 1.90
CA THR A 304 26.89 -16.42 1.32
C THR A 304 27.99 -16.90 2.27
N ASN A 305 27.61 -17.57 3.36
CA ASN A 305 28.52 -18.14 4.37
C ASN A 305 29.42 -17.11 5.06
N ASN A 306 29.00 -15.83 5.10
CA ASN A 306 29.69 -14.80 5.88
C ASN A 306 29.05 -14.71 7.27
N MET A 307 29.44 -15.68 8.13
CA MET A 307 28.79 -15.89 9.42
C MET A 307 28.99 -14.73 10.40
N ASP A 308 30.12 -14.05 10.38
CA ASP A 308 30.37 -12.90 11.26
C ASP A 308 29.45 -11.73 10.93
N SER A 309 29.30 -11.39 9.65
CA SER A 309 28.37 -10.34 9.21
C SER A 309 26.92 -10.76 9.46
N ALA A 310 26.55 -12.00 9.17
CA ALA A 310 25.22 -12.52 9.44
C ALA A 310 24.85 -12.40 10.93
N LYS A 311 25.77 -12.84 11.81
CA LYS A 311 25.62 -12.72 13.27
C LYS A 311 25.39 -11.28 13.71
N TYR A 312 26.18 -10.34 13.20
CA TYR A 312 26.02 -8.91 13.49
C TYR A 312 24.61 -8.41 13.13
N TYR A 313 24.16 -8.66 11.91
CA TYR A 313 22.88 -8.16 11.44
C TYR A 313 21.68 -8.83 12.12
N PHE A 314 21.71 -10.15 12.37
CA PHE A 314 20.64 -10.82 13.12
C PHE A 314 20.61 -10.39 14.59
N SER A 315 21.77 -10.14 15.22
CA SER A 315 21.82 -9.62 16.58
C SER A 315 21.23 -8.20 16.65
N LEU A 316 21.49 -7.36 15.64
CA LEU A 316 20.89 -6.03 15.53
C LEU A 316 19.39 -6.11 15.31
N CYS A 317 18.92 -7.04 14.45
CA CYS A 317 17.49 -7.29 14.24
C CYS A 317 16.80 -7.73 15.54
N GLU A 318 17.38 -8.66 16.29
CA GLU A 318 16.86 -9.10 17.59
C GLU A 318 16.79 -7.93 18.59
N SER A 319 17.83 -7.11 18.67
CA SER A 319 17.88 -5.94 19.57
C SER A 319 16.77 -4.95 19.25
N ILE A 320 16.61 -4.58 17.98
CA ILE A 320 15.54 -3.66 17.54
C ILE A 320 14.16 -4.28 17.81
N SER A 321 13.98 -5.58 17.55
CA SER A 321 12.72 -6.25 17.79
C SER A 321 12.31 -6.20 19.27
N LYS A 322 13.25 -6.45 20.20
CA LYS A 322 12.98 -6.34 21.65
C LYS A 322 12.53 -4.94 22.11
N GLU A 323 12.85 -3.91 21.34
CA GLU A 323 12.42 -2.54 21.64
C GLU A 323 11.02 -2.22 21.12
N ILE A 324 10.57 -2.90 20.05
CA ILE A 324 9.34 -2.54 19.34
C ILE A 324 8.24 -3.62 19.36
N ASP A 325 8.59 -4.86 19.68
CA ASP A 325 7.66 -5.98 19.81
C ASP A 325 7.21 -6.08 21.29
N VAL A 326 6.33 -5.14 21.73
CA VAL A 326 5.96 -4.99 23.13
C VAL A 326 4.96 -6.06 23.58
N ASP A 327 3.99 -6.38 22.72
CA ASP A 327 2.89 -7.28 23.05
C ASP A 327 3.17 -8.73 22.67
N GLU A 328 3.84 -8.95 21.55
CA GLU A 328 4.13 -10.28 20.99
C GLU A 328 5.37 -10.23 20.11
N GLU A 329 6.21 -11.29 20.19
CA GLU A 329 7.42 -11.38 19.35
C GLU A 329 7.05 -11.49 17.87
N SER A 330 7.69 -10.67 17.05
CA SER A 330 7.53 -10.73 15.59
C SER A 330 8.26 -11.93 14.98
N GLY A 331 7.84 -12.36 13.78
CA GLY A 331 8.59 -13.34 13.00
C GLY A 331 10.05 -12.92 12.72
N PHE A 332 10.34 -11.62 12.66
CA PHE A 332 11.72 -11.12 12.53
C PHE A 332 12.57 -11.45 13.76
N GLN A 333 12.02 -11.27 14.97
CA GLN A 333 12.71 -11.61 16.22
C GLN A 333 12.96 -13.11 16.32
N ILE A 334 11.89 -13.89 16.17
CA ILE A 334 11.92 -15.36 16.28
C ILE A 334 12.92 -15.98 15.30
N ASN A 335 12.84 -15.59 14.02
CA ASN A 335 13.78 -16.07 13.01
C ASN A 335 15.22 -15.60 13.25
N SER A 336 15.42 -14.40 13.76
CA SER A 336 16.77 -13.92 14.10
C SER A 336 17.40 -14.77 15.20
N VAL A 337 16.64 -15.16 16.24
CA VAL A 337 17.12 -16.05 17.30
C VAL A 337 17.46 -17.43 16.75
N LEU A 338 16.62 -17.98 15.84
CA LEU A 338 16.90 -19.24 15.15
C LEU A 338 18.20 -19.19 14.33
N TYR A 339 18.33 -18.15 13.47
CA TYR A 339 19.52 -17.99 12.64
C TYR A 339 20.78 -17.81 13.50
N LEU A 340 20.71 -17.08 14.62
CA LEU A 340 21.84 -16.93 15.56
C LEU A 340 22.26 -18.28 16.13
N GLY A 341 21.30 -19.15 16.50
CA GLY A 341 21.60 -20.52 16.93
C GLY A 341 22.33 -21.32 15.85
N MET A 342 21.83 -21.29 14.62
CA MET A 342 22.43 -21.97 13.45
C MET A 342 23.83 -21.43 13.13
N ILE A 343 24.02 -20.11 13.23
CA ILE A 343 25.33 -19.47 13.02
C ILE A 343 26.32 -19.90 14.10
N TYR A 344 25.92 -19.94 15.38
CA TYR A 344 26.79 -20.38 16.46
C TYR A 344 27.22 -21.85 16.30
N ASP A 345 26.30 -22.75 15.89
CA ASP A 345 26.64 -24.13 15.56
C ASP A 345 27.66 -24.20 14.41
N SER A 346 27.43 -23.44 13.31
CA SER A 346 28.35 -23.38 12.16
C SER A 346 29.72 -22.85 12.53
N MET A 347 29.82 -22.00 13.55
CA MET A 347 31.10 -21.49 14.09
C MET A 347 31.72 -22.39 15.16
N GLY A 348 31.14 -23.58 15.43
CA GLY A 348 31.60 -24.51 16.48
C GLY A 348 31.31 -24.04 17.92
N GLN A 349 30.48 -23.02 18.10
CA GLN A 349 30.15 -22.42 19.39
C GLN A 349 28.85 -23.07 19.98
N ARG A 350 28.90 -24.40 20.20
CA ARG A 350 27.73 -25.22 20.57
C ARG A 350 27.00 -24.68 21.81
N ILE A 351 27.73 -24.24 22.83
CA ILE A 351 27.12 -23.74 24.07
C ILE A 351 26.21 -22.54 23.79
N GLU A 352 26.66 -21.62 22.97
CA GLU A 352 25.86 -20.43 22.59
C GLU A 352 24.69 -20.80 21.66
N ALA A 353 24.87 -21.76 20.76
CA ALA A 353 23.82 -22.29 19.93
C ALA A 353 22.66 -22.91 20.76
N VAL A 354 22.99 -23.76 21.74
CA VAL A 354 22.01 -24.37 22.65
C VAL A 354 21.20 -23.31 23.38
N LYS A 355 21.87 -22.29 23.98
CA LYS A 355 21.16 -21.18 24.64
C LYS A 355 20.15 -20.46 23.70
N ARG A 356 20.51 -20.31 22.42
CA ARG A 356 19.60 -19.68 21.45
C ARG A 356 18.40 -20.54 21.12
N TYR A 357 18.59 -21.86 20.94
CA TYR A 357 17.47 -22.77 20.68
C TYR A 357 16.57 -22.93 21.91
N GLU A 358 17.12 -22.97 23.13
CA GLU A 358 16.34 -22.98 24.36
C GLU A 358 15.52 -21.68 24.51
N ALA A 359 16.14 -20.52 24.33
CA ALA A 359 15.43 -19.25 24.35
C ALA A 359 14.32 -19.18 23.29
N LEU A 360 14.54 -19.76 22.10
CA LEU A 360 13.55 -19.81 21.04
C LEU A 360 12.31 -20.65 21.41
N LEU A 361 12.48 -21.70 22.19
CA LEU A 361 11.36 -22.54 22.67
C LEU A 361 10.49 -21.86 23.73
N GLU A 362 11.01 -20.84 24.41
CA GLU A 362 10.25 -19.99 25.35
C GLU A 362 9.45 -18.87 24.64
N MET A 363 9.75 -18.60 23.35
CA MET A 363 9.02 -17.63 22.53
C MET A 363 7.78 -18.31 21.91
N ARG A 364 6.85 -17.50 21.38
CA ARG A 364 5.75 -18.08 20.61
C ARG A 364 6.25 -18.84 19.38
N GLU A 365 5.51 -19.86 18.95
CA GLU A 365 5.85 -20.55 17.71
C GLU A 365 5.55 -19.68 16.47
N TYR A 366 6.50 -19.61 15.55
CA TYR A 366 6.35 -18.95 14.27
C TYR A 366 6.87 -19.86 13.14
N GLY A 367 5.98 -20.21 12.22
CA GLY A 367 6.31 -21.21 11.18
C GLY A 367 6.73 -22.55 11.81
N ASN A 368 7.92 -23.00 11.49
CA ASN A 368 8.50 -24.24 12.02
C ASN A 368 9.62 -24.01 13.06
N SER A 369 9.63 -22.83 13.70
CA SER A 369 10.72 -22.42 14.59
C SER A 369 10.99 -23.39 15.74
N HIS A 370 9.95 -23.87 16.43
CA HIS A 370 10.10 -24.83 17.53
C HIS A 370 10.56 -26.23 17.07
N THR A 371 10.04 -26.66 15.92
CA THR A 371 10.47 -27.95 15.33
C THR A 371 11.95 -27.90 14.98
N LEU A 372 12.45 -26.83 14.38
CA LEU A 372 13.85 -26.66 14.05
C LEU A 372 14.72 -26.50 15.30
N ALA A 373 14.26 -25.75 16.31
CA ALA A 373 14.98 -25.61 17.57
C ALA A 373 15.20 -26.97 18.25
N ARG A 374 14.15 -27.81 18.39
CA ARG A 374 14.26 -29.18 18.96
C ARG A 374 15.19 -30.07 18.15
N LEU A 375 15.09 -29.99 16.79
CA LEU A 375 15.98 -30.74 15.91
C LEU A 375 17.46 -30.35 16.13
N TYR A 376 17.76 -29.05 16.24
CA TYR A 376 19.13 -28.57 16.40
C TYR A 376 19.65 -28.68 17.85
N LEU A 377 18.77 -28.81 18.85
CA LEU A 377 19.16 -29.20 20.21
C LEU A 377 19.65 -30.63 20.24
N ASP A 378 18.96 -31.57 19.54
CA ASP A 378 19.37 -32.97 19.45
C ASP A 378 20.63 -33.13 18.57
N LYS A 379 20.65 -32.50 17.40
CA LYS A 379 21.76 -32.57 16.44
C LYS A 379 22.19 -31.19 16.04
N PRO A 380 23.46 -30.79 16.31
CA PRO A 380 23.97 -29.49 15.90
C PRO A 380 23.67 -29.20 14.42
N PHE A 381 23.23 -27.98 14.13
CA PHE A 381 23.05 -27.54 12.74
C PHE A 381 24.38 -27.65 11.99
N LYS A 382 24.32 -28.24 10.79
CA LYS A 382 25.42 -28.29 9.82
C LYS A 382 24.96 -27.69 8.51
N GLN A 383 25.67 -26.68 8.05
CA GLN A 383 25.43 -26.05 6.74
C GLN A 383 25.91 -26.94 5.61
#